data_ed8940752caca24f8d6df4ff40eff802
#
_entry.id   ed8940752caca24f8d6df4ff40eff802
#
_cell.length_a   1.000
_cell.length_b   1.000
_cell.length_c   1.000
_cell.angle_alpha   90.00
_cell.angle_beta   90.00
_cell.angle_gamma   90.00
#
_symmetry.space_group_name_H-M   'P 1'
#
loop_
_entity.id
_entity.type
_entity.pdbx_description
1 polymer ?
#
loop_
_entity_poly.entity_id
_entity_poly.type
_entity_poly.pdbx_seq_one_letter_code
_entity_poly.pdbx_strand_id
1 'polypeptide(L)'
;NFSGTGNTLHCNNRYVSRMVLDSLRSWVQLGHVNGFRFDLASVFNRHVDGSVGLEDSPLVSAIRADPLLGGVRLIAEPWDAAGLYQLGSAFPGKRWFQWNGKFRDDIRRFVKGDQGMVAAVMCRLYGSDDAFPDDLFNACHPYQSVNYVNSHDGYTLYDQVAYNERHNWANGEENRDGHRDNFSWNCGWEGDVGAPAAVLRLRRQQAKNFCCLVMLANGTPMFCAGDEFLNTQFGNNNPYCQDNEISWLDWQRLEDNRDFHRFFSKMIAFRKSHPTLARSRFWREDVRWHGTGADIDMSFESHQLAFYLDGAAENDADLYVMINGGWQQQTFTLQQPLSGWRRVIDTGRDSPGDILELADTPPLASKELSLDGRSIVVLVRPRRPA
;
A
#
# COMPACT_ATOMS: atom_id res chain seq x y z
N ASN A 1 17.13 23.67 7.20
CA ASN A 1 16.30 22.72 7.93
C ASN A 1 15.59 21.80 6.93
N PHE A 2 15.82 20.48 7.06
CA PHE A 2 15.29 19.46 6.15
C PHE A 2 14.31 18.50 6.88
N SER A 3 14.00 18.76 8.16
CA SER A 3 13.22 17.87 9.00
C SER A 3 11.85 18.42 9.42
N GLY A 4 11.55 19.68 9.18
CA GLY A 4 10.32 20.30 9.70
C GLY A 4 10.34 20.63 11.21
N THR A 5 11.33 20.13 11.97
CA THR A 5 11.40 20.26 13.43
C THR A 5 12.33 21.39 13.93
N GLY A 6 12.71 22.32 13.06
CA GLY A 6 13.55 23.48 13.40
C GLY A 6 15.04 23.32 13.04
N ASN A 7 15.61 22.12 13.15
CA ASN A 7 16.97 21.81 12.75
C ASN A 7 17.10 20.37 12.21
N THR A 8 18.24 20.08 11.58
CA THR A 8 18.56 18.75 11.05
C THR A 8 19.97 18.38 11.48
N LEU A 9 20.19 17.14 11.92
CA LEU A 9 21.50 16.62 12.24
C LEU A 9 22.38 16.54 10.98
N HIS A 10 23.63 17.01 11.09
CA HIS A 10 24.60 16.88 10.00
C HIS A 10 25.18 15.45 10.00
N CYS A 11 24.50 14.53 9.30
CA CYS A 11 24.82 13.09 9.30
C CYS A 11 26.16 12.76 8.64
N ASN A 12 26.77 13.65 7.85
CA ASN A 12 28.10 13.49 7.30
C ASN A 12 29.22 13.87 8.30
N ASN A 13 28.87 14.42 9.48
CA ASN A 13 29.83 14.63 10.55
C ASN A 13 30.15 13.29 11.23
N ARG A 14 31.46 12.97 11.38
CA ARG A 14 31.92 11.69 11.93
C ARG A 14 31.39 11.39 13.35
N TYR A 15 31.18 12.41 14.18
CA TYR A 15 30.68 12.23 15.53
C TYR A 15 29.18 11.94 15.54
N VAL A 16 28.40 12.59 14.66
CA VAL A 16 26.99 12.32 14.46
C VAL A 16 26.78 10.93 13.90
N SER A 17 27.53 10.55 12.84
CA SER A 17 27.49 9.20 12.28
C SER A 17 27.79 8.14 13.34
N ARG A 18 28.81 8.37 14.17
CA ARG A 18 29.16 7.43 15.24
C ARG A 18 28.07 7.33 16.29
N MET A 19 27.51 8.46 16.72
CA MET A 19 26.38 8.48 17.67
C MET A 19 25.21 7.65 17.15
N VAL A 20 24.84 7.83 15.89
CA VAL A 20 23.77 7.05 15.25
C VAL A 20 24.09 5.56 15.23
N LEU A 21 25.29 5.18 14.78
CA LEU A 21 25.72 3.77 14.74
C LEU A 21 25.73 3.13 16.14
N ASP A 22 26.26 3.81 17.14
CA ASP A 22 26.33 3.29 18.51
C ASP A 22 24.91 3.14 19.09
N SER A 23 23.99 4.06 18.76
CA SER A 23 22.55 3.93 19.12
C SER A 23 21.92 2.70 18.46
N LEU A 24 22.09 2.51 17.16
CA LEU A 24 21.53 1.34 16.44
C LEU A 24 22.07 0.02 17.01
N ARG A 25 23.39 -0.05 17.28
CA ARG A 25 24.02 -1.22 17.90
C ARG A 25 23.45 -1.52 19.27
N SER A 26 23.27 -0.48 20.11
CA SER A 26 22.68 -0.62 21.45
C SER A 26 21.25 -1.20 21.39
N TRP A 27 20.41 -0.73 20.49
CA TRP A 27 19.07 -1.27 20.31
C TRP A 27 19.06 -2.72 19.84
N VAL A 28 19.98 -3.12 18.95
CA VAL A 28 20.12 -4.52 18.56
C VAL A 28 20.60 -5.38 19.71
N GLN A 29 21.62 -4.93 20.45
CA GLN A 29 22.26 -5.73 21.51
C GLN A 29 21.43 -5.81 22.78
N LEU A 30 20.82 -4.70 23.20
CA LEU A 30 20.11 -4.59 24.47
C LEU A 30 18.60 -4.75 24.29
N GLY A 31 18.05 -4.18 23.22
CA GLY A 31 16.61 -4.21 22.92
C GLY A 31 16.19 -5.39 22.04
N HIS A 32 17.15 -6.15 21.47
CA HIS A 32 16.88 -7.28 20.57
C HIS A 32 15.95 -6.92 19.40
N VAL A 33 16.02 -5.67 18.91
CA VAL A 33 15.22 -5.24 17.76
C VAL A 33 15.71 -5.90 16.47
N ASN A 34 14.79 -6.22 15.57
CA ASN A 34 15.07 -6.94 14.31
C ASN A 34 15.13 -6.02 13.09
N GLY A 35 14.98 -4.71 13.28
CA GLY A 35 15.03 -3.73 12.21
C GLY A 35 14.76 -2.30 12.69
N PHE A 36 14.94 -1.36 11.75
CA PHE A 36 14.75 0.06 11.98
C PHE A 36 14.03 0.70 10.81
N ARG A 37 13.10 1.60 11.09
CA ARG A 37 12.58 2.57 10.13
C ARG A 37 13.21 3.92 10.41
N PHE A 38 13.77 4.53 9.37
CA PHE A 38 14.43 5.82 9.44
C PHE A 38 13.51 6.90 8.90
N ASP A 39 13.20 7.83 9.79
CA ASP A 39 12.42 9.02 9.47
C ASP A 39 13.22 9.93 8.54
N LEU A 40 12.57 10.47 7.50
CA LEU A 40 13.18 11.41 6.55
C LEU A 40 14.59 10.98 6.12
N ALA A 41 14.79 9.71 5.77
CA ALA A 41 16.13 9.13 5.56
C ALA A 41 16.95 9.82 4.46
N SER A 42 16.33 10.60 3.57
CA SER A 42 17.04 11.41 2.58
C SER A 42 17.92 12.50 3.20
N VAL A 43 17.69 12.88 4.48
CA VAL A 43 18.60 13.83 5.18
C VAL A 43 20.02 13.27 5.35
N PHE A 44 20.18 11.95 5.31
CA PHE A 44 21.51 11.32 5.37
C PHE A 44 22.40 11.68 4.18
N ASN A 45 21.80 12.10 3.07
CA ASN A 45 22.46 12.43 1.81
C ASN A 45 22.74 13.95 1.67
N ARG A 46 22.33 14.76 2.66
CA ARG A 46 22.53 16.20 2.64
C ARG A 46 23.92 16.58 3.13
N HIS A 47 24.60 17.45 2.38
CA HIS A 47 25.83 18.14 2.79
C HIS A 47 25.49 19.38 3.65
N VAL A 48 26.53 19.98 4.27
CA VAL A 48 26.37 21.17 5.12
C VAL A 48 25.76 22.35 4.38
N ASP A 49 26.05 22.51 3.10
CA ASP A 49 25.52 23.55 2.23
C ASP A 49 24.10 23.24 1.71
N GLY A 50 23.54 22.08 2.09
CA GLY A 50 22.21 21.62 1.66
C GLY A 50 22.21 20.91 0.31
N SER A 51 23.32 20.84 -0.38
CA SER A 51 23.45 20.04 -1.60
C SER A 51 23.24 18.54 -1.30
N VAL A 52 22.92 17.77 -2.32
CA VAL A 52 22.65 16.32 -2.21
C VAL A 52 23.82 15.55 -2.77
N GLY A 53 24.40 14.68 -1.96
CA GLY A 53 25.33 13.67 -2.43
C GLY A 53 24.60 12.63 -3.29
N LEU A 54 25.03 12.48 -4.54
CA LEU A 54 24.46 11.48 -5.47
C LEU A 54 25.06 10.09 -5.24
N GLU A 55 26.21 10.05 -4.59
CA GLU A 55 26.92 8.82 -4.24
C GLU A 55 26.84 8.56 -2.74
N ASP A 56 27.33 7.44 -2.31
CA ASP A 56 27.19 6.89 -0.94
C ASP A 56 27.21 7.93 0.19
N SER A 57 26.07 8.08 0.87
CA SER A 57 26.04 8.71 2.18
C SER A 57 27.00 7.96 3.12
N PRO A 58 27.97 8.65 3.76
CA PRO A 58 28.90 8.00 4.69
C PRO A 58 28.19 7.21 5.79
N LEU A 59 27.07 7.73 6.30
CA LEU A 59 26.27 7.04 7.33
C LEU A 59 25.60 5.78 6.78
N VAL A 60 24.97 5.85 5.60
CA VAL A 60 24.32 4.68 4.98
C VAL A 60 25.34 3.59 4.67
N SER A 61 26.52 3.98 4.17
CA SER A 61 27.64 3.07 3.93
C SER A 61 28.16 2.44 5.21
N ALA A 62 28.28 3.20 6.29
CA ALA A 62 28.71 2.70 7.59
C ALA A 62 27.68 1.73 8.21
N ILE A 63 26.39 2.01 8.10
CA ILE A 63 25.33 1.09 8.54
C ILE A 63 25.40 -0.22 7.75
N ARG A 64 25.60 -0.15 6.43
CA ARG A 64 25.71 -1.33 5.56
C ARG A 64 26.93 -2.20 5.89
N ALA A 65 28.05 -1.57 6.24
CA ALA A 65 29.30 -2.24 6.56
C ALA A 65 29.36 -2.81 7.99
N ASP A 66 28.40 -2.47 8.84
CA ASP A 66 28.40 -2.86 10.24
C ASP A 66 27.96 -4.32 10.41
N PRO A 67 28.79 -5.19 11.04
CA PRO A 67 28.47 -6.61 11.20
C PRO A 67 27.22 -6.88 12.04
N LEU A 68 26.90 -6.03 13.03
CA LEU A 68 25.71 -6.20 13.88
C LEU A 68 24.43 -5.77 13.14
N LEU A 69 24.56 -4.83 12.21
CA LEU A 69 23.42 -4.30 11.45
C LEU A 69 23.16 -5.07 10.14
N GLY A 70 24.09 -5.94 9.73
CA GLY A 70 23.97 -6.71 8.49
C GLY A 70 22.80 -7.70 8.45
N GLY A 71 22.33 -8.13 9.63
CA GLY A 71 21.23 -9.08 9.78
C GLY A 71 19.87 -8.44 10.08
N VAL A 72 19.80 -7.13 10.31
CA VAL A 72 18.56 -6.45 10.66
C VAL A 72 17.88 -5.83 9.43
N ARG A 73 16.56 -5.67 9.50
CA ARG A 73 15.79 -5.05 8.43
C ARG A 73 15.90 -3.52 8.50
N LEU A 74 16.22 -2.90 7.37
CA LEU A 74 16.38 -1.46 7.25
C LEU A 74 15.28 -0.93 6.34
N ILE A 75 14.54 0.06 6.81
CA ILE A 75 13.41 0.67 6.10
C ILE A 75 13.64 2.18 6.05
N ALA A 76 13.58 2.76 4.88
CA ALA A 76 13.71 4.20 4.69
C ALA A 76 12.36 4.85 4.41
N GLU A 77 12.17 6.02 4.96
CA GLU A 77 11.30 7.03 4.41
C GLU A 77 12.17 7.84 3.41
N PRO A 78 12.03 7.60 2.08
CA PRO A 78 13.03 8.05 1.10
C PRO A 78 12.78 9.49 0.61
N TRP A 79 12.46 10.40 1.51
CA TRP A 79 12.29 11.84 1.27
C TRP A 79 12.74 12.68 2.46
N ASP A 80 12.67 14.00 2.31
CA ASP A 80 12.84 14.96 3.38
C ASP A 80 11.81 16.10 3.32
N ALA A 81 11.76 16.93 4.36
CA ALA A 81 10.79 18.05 4.45
C ALA A 81 11.11 19.24 3.53
N ALA A 82 12.24 19.23 2.83
CA ALA A 82 12.61 20.26 1.85
C ALA A 82 12.38 19.83 0.40
N GLY A 83 11.66 18.71 0.17
CA GLY A 83 11.22 18.26 -1.14
C GLY A 83 12.18 17.30 -1.87
N LEU A 84 13.25 16.85 -1.22
CA LEU A 84 14.05 15.76 -1.78
C LEU A 84 13.27 14.46 -1.72
N TYR A 85 13.16 13.76 -2.86
CA TYR A 85 12.43 12.50 -3.00
C TYR A 85 13.31 11.48 -3.74
N GLN A 86 13.78 10.46 -3.02
CA GLN A 86 14.78 9.50 -3.52
C GLN A 86 14.25 8.06 -3.59
N LEU A 87 12.96 7.89 -3.86
CA LEU A 87 12.35 6.55 -3.93
C LEU A 87 13.08 5.64 -4.95
N GLY A 88 13.26 4.39 -4.56
CA GLY A 88 13.77 3.34 -5.41
C GLY A 88 15.29 3.39 -5.58
N SER A 89 15.74 3.30 -6.82
CA SER A 89 17.17 3.27 -7.15
C SER A 89 17.91 4.58 -6.85
N ALA A 90 17.19 5.68 -6.67
CA ALA A 90 17.75 6.98 -6.30
C ALA A 90 18.21 7.04 -4.83
N PHE A 91 17.69 6.16 -3.95
CA PHE A 91 18.15 6.08 -2.57
C PHE A 91 19.43 5.26 -2.45
N PRO A 92 20.47 5.73 -1.72
CA PRO A 92 21.76 5.05 -1.66
C PRO A 92 21.74 3.70 -0.92
N GLY A 93 20.74 3.45 -0.11
CA GLY A 93 20.56 2.18 0.59
C GLY A 93 20.07 1.06 -0.34
N LYS A 94 20.94 0.49 -1.17
CA LYS A 94 20.61 -0.48 -2.24
C LYS A 94 19.78 -1.70 -1.83
N ARG A 95 19.74 -2.08 -0.55
CA ARG A 95 18.98 -3.23 -0.04
C ARG A 95 17.93 -2.85 0.97
N TRP A 96 17.69 -1.55 1.16
CA TRP A 96 16.72 -1.07 2.11
C TRP A 96 15.32 -1.21 1.54
N PHE A 97 14.38 -1.55 2.41
CA PHE A 97 12.97 -1.36 2.15
C PHE A 97 12.67 0.14 2.15
N GLN A 98 11.73 0.57 1.34
CA GLN A 98 11.40 1.99 1.22
C GLN A 98 9.90 2.19 1.19
N TRP A 99 9.42 3.12 1.99
CA TRP A 99 8.01 3.52 1.90
C TRP A 99 7.72 4.11 0.53
N ASN A 100 6.81 3.47 -0.20
CA ASN A 100 6.50 3.85 -1.57
C ASN A 100 5.36 4.88 -1.63
N GLY A 101 5.72 6.18 -1.60
CA GLY A 101 4.76 7.27 -1.73
C GLY A 101 4.04 7.31 -3.09
N LYS A 102 4.69 6.85 -4.19
CA LYS A 102 4.00 6.71 -5.48
C LYS A 102 2.90 5.66 -5.42
N PHE A 103 3.15 4.51 -4.76
CA PHE A 103 2.10 3.50 -4.57
C PHE A 103 0.91 4.10 -3.83
N ARG A 104 1.17 4.78 -2.70
CA ARG A 104 0.14 5.44 -1.91
C ARG A 104 -0.72 6.36 -2.76
N ASP A 105 -0.10 7.28 -3.47
CA ASP A 105 -0.81 8.34 -4.17
C ASP A 105 -1.55 7.81 -5.41
N ASP A 106 -0.94 6.92 -6.19
CA ASP A 106 -1.56 6.35 -7.39
C ASP A 106 -2.76 5.46 -7.04
N ILE A 107 -2.64 4.62 -5.99
CA ILE A 107 -3.75 3.77 -5.55
C ILE A 107 -4.90 4.61 -4.97
N ARG A 108 -4.60 5.65 -4.19
CA ARG A 108 -5.63 6.57 -3.67
C ARG A 108 -6.39 7.26 -4.82
N ARG A 109 -5.68 7.78 -5.80
CA ARG A 109 -6.26 8.44 -6.97
C ARG A 109 -7.13 7.49 -7.79
N PHE A 110 -6.68 6.27 -8.02
CA PHE A 110 -7.47 5.27 -8.74
C PHE A 110 -8.76 4.89 -8.01
N VAL A 111 -8.69 4.58 -6.70
CA VAL A 111 -9.87 4.20 -5.90
C VAL A 111 -10.84 5.36 -5.76
N LYS A 112 -10.34 6.59 -5.67
CA LYS A 112 -11.16 7.81 -5.72
C LYS A 112 -11.91 7.94 -7.05
N GLY A 113 -11.32 7.47 -8.16
CA GLY A 113 -11.88 7.53 -9.51
C GLY A 113 -11.27 8.63 -10.39
N ASP A 114 -10.03 9.04 -10.12
CA ASP A 114 -9.30 9.95 -11.00
C ASP A 114 -9.04 9.24 -12.34
N GLN A 115 -9.12 10.01 -13.43
CA GLN A 115 -8.91 9.52 -14.80
C GLN A 115 -7.42 9.26 -15.08
N GLY A 116 -7.14 8.42 -16.09
CA GLY A 116 -5.78 8.15 -16.58
C GLY A 116 -4.92 7.30 -15.65
N MET A 117 -5.50 6.56 -14.69
CA MET A 117 -4.76 5.85 -13.65
C MET A 117 -4.44 4.39 -13.99
N VAL A 118 -4.96 3.80 -15.08
CA VAL A 118 -4.80 2.38 -15.37
C VAL A 118 -3.32 1.97 -15.47
N ALA A 119 -2.52 2.72 -16.24
CA ALA A 119 -1.08 2.43 -16.39
C ALA A 119 -0.32 2.55 -15.06
N ALA A 120 -0.65 3.56 -14.24
CA ALA A 120 -0.03 3.74 -12.93
C ALA A 120 -0.36 2.55 -12.02
N VAL A 121 -1.62 2.12 -11.95
CA VAL A 121 -2.04 0.97 -11.14
C VAL A 121 -1.36 -0.32 -11.58
N MET A 122 -1.24 -0.57 -12.89
CA MET A 122 -0.49 -1.72 -13.42
C MET A 122 0.95 -1.73 -12.90
N CYS A 123 1.65 -0.58 -13.01
CA CYS A 123 3.01 -0.43 -12.50
C CYS A 123 3.07 -0.65 -10.97
N ARG A 124 2.12 -0.09 -10.19
CA ARG A 124 2.09 -0.29 -8.73
C ARG A 124 1.86 -1.75 -8.36
N LEU A 125 0.89 -2.42 -8.99
CA LEU A 125 0.59 -3.84 -8.73
C LEU A 125 1.76 -4.75 -9.13
N TYR A 126 2.47 -4.43 -10.20
CA TYR A 126 3.63 -5.19 -10.67
C TYR A 126 4.83 -5.14 -9.71
N GLY A 127 4.93 -4.11 -8.86
CA GLY A 127 6.01 -3.93 -7.90
C GLY A 127 6.78 -2.63 -8.07
N SER A 128 6.21 -1.64 -8.80
CA SER A 128 6.80 -0.30 -8.99
C SER A 128 8.18 -0.33 -9.66
N ASP A 129 8.32 -1.05 -10.76
CA ASP A 129 9.57 -1.21 -11.52
C ASP A 129 10.10 0.10 -12.12
N ASP A 130 9.26 1.12 -12.25
CA ASP A 130 9.66 2.49 -12.59
C ASP A 130 10.53 3.15 -11.50
N ALA A 131 10.41 2.74 -10.25
CA ALA A 131 11.20 3.19 -9.13
C ALA A 131 12.26 2.15 -8.70
N PHE A 132 11.91 0.87 -8.77
CA PHE A 132 12.75 -0.27 -8.39
C PHE A 132 13.14 -1.11 -9.62
N PRO A 133 13.97 -0.59 -10.54
CA PRO A 133 14.30 -1.30 -11.77
C PRO A 133 15.08 -2.58 -11.51
N ASP A 134 14.66 -3.66 -12.19
CA ASP A 134 15.34 -4.97 -12.20
C ASP A 134 16.25 -5.04 -13.44
N ASP A 135 17.27 -4.20 -13.48
CA ASP A 135 18.27 -4.16 -14.53
C ASP A 135 19.67 -4.55 -14.00
N LEU A 136 20.64 -4.66 -14.90
CA LEU A 136 22.01 -5.07 -14.56
C LEU A 136 22.72 -4.13 -13.58
N PHE A 137 22.30 -2.87 -13.49
CA PHE A 137 22.95 -1.87 -12.64
C PHE A 137 22.32 -1.79 -11.26
N ASN A 138 21.00 -1.92 -11.18
CA ASN A 138 20.25 -1.68 -9.95
C ASN A 138 19.86 -2.98 -9.24
N ALA A 139 19.48 -4.00 -9.97
CA ALA A 139 19.05 -5.32 -9.45
C ALA A 139 18.08 -5.18 -8.27
N CYS A 140 17.10 -4.29 -8.39
CA CYS A 140 16.10 -4.08 -7.37
C CYS A 140 15.11 -5.23 -7.32
N HIS A 141 14.47 -5.38 -6.18
CA HIS A 141 13.47 -6.41 -5.95
C HIS A 141 12.14 -5.77 -5.54
N PRO A 142 11.00 -6.36 -5.90
CA PRO A 142 9.69 -5.78 -5.56
C PRO A 142 9.46 -5.69 -4.04
N TYR A 143 10.03 -6.58 -3.23
CA TYR A 143 9.90 -6.52 -1.77
C TYR A 143 10.49 -5.26 -1.14
N GLN A 144 11.39 -4.55 -1.84
CA GLN A 144 11.94 -3.28 -1.37
C GLN A 144 10.90 -2.16 -1.37
N SER A 145 9.88 -2.28 -2.20
CA SER A 145 8.71 -1.41 -2.19
C SER A 145 7.80 -1.77 -1.03
N VAL A 146 7.73 -0.91 -0.01
CA VAL A 146 6.71 -0.99 1.04
C VAL A 146 5.45 -0.33 0.53
N ASN A 147 4.46 -1.15 0.20
CA ASN A 147 3.20 -0.74 -0.41
C ASN A 147 2.18 -0.40 0.67
N TYR A 148 1.67 0.81 0.67
CA TYR A 148 0.68 1.27 1.64
C TYR A 148 -0.25 2.32 1.03
N VAL A 149 -1.39 2.54 1.66
CA VAL A 149 -2.32 3.61 1.29
C VAL A 149 -2.44 4.66 2.39
N ASN A 150 -2.11 4.32 3.62
CA ASN A 150 -2.06 5.23 4.76
C ASN A 150 -1.00 4.78 5.77
N SER A 151 -0.60 5.68 6.65
CA SER A 151 0.39 5.48 7.69
C SER A 151 -0.01 6.27 8.94
N HIS A 152 0.90 6.46 9.90
CA HIS A 152 0.70 7.34 11.04
C HIS A 152 0.57 8.82 10.65
N ASP A 153 1.07 9.20 9.46
CA ASP A 153 0.88 10.52 8.88
C ASP A 153 -0.27 10.50 7.86
N GLY A 154 -1.15 11.48 7.93
CA GLY A 154 -2.30 11.59 7.05
C GLY A 154 -3.56 10.96 7.63
N TYR A 155 -4.51 10.67 6.77
CA TYR A 155 -5.76 10.01 7.12
C TYR A 155 -5.57 8.54 7.45
N THR A 156 -6.43 7.99 8.34
CA THR A 156 -6.63 6.55 8.48
C THR A 156 -7.28 5.98 7.21
N LEU A 157 -7.34 4.66 7.08
CA LEU A 157 -8.04 4.01 5.98
C LEU A 157 -9.51 4.43 5.91
N TYR A 158 -10.17 4.58 7.06
CA TYR A 158 -11.56 5.02 7.10
C TYR A 158 -11.71 6.49 6.70
N ASP A 159 -10.86 7.36 7.23
CA ASP A 159 -10.92 8.78 6.92
C ASP A 159 -10.62 9.05 5.44
N GLN A 160 -9.82 8.20 4.79
CA GLN A 160 -9.53 8.26 3.35
C GLN A 160 -10.79 8.12 2.49
N VAL A 161 -11.83 7.47 2.99
CA VAL A 161 -13.11 7.27 2.31
C VAL A 161 -14.28 8.04 2.94
N ALA A 162 -14.01 8.81 4.00
CA ALA A 162 -15.03 9.52 4.77
C ALA A 162 -14.89 11.04 4.73
N TYR A 163 -13.69 11.57 4.38
CA TYR A 163 -13.41 12.98 4.41
C TYR A 163 -12.73 13.46 3.13
N ASN A 164 -13.22 14.59 2.59
CA ASN A 164 -12.52 15.34 1.55
C ASN A 164 -11.63 16.41 2.18
N GLU A 165 -12.14 17.09 3.21
CA GLU A 165 -11.47 18.18 3.88
C GLU A 165 -10.77 17.69 5.16
N ARG A 166 -9.62 18.28 5.48
CA ARG A 166 -8.96 18.01 6.76
C ARG A 166 -9.66 18.75 7.90
N HIS A 167 -9.74 18.11 9.04
CA HIS A 167 -10.38 18.61 10.25
C HIS A 167 -9.36 18.74 11.40
N ASN A 168 -8.30 19.55 11.19
CA ASN A 168 -7.16 19.70 12.11
C ASN A 168 -7.33 20.84 13.12
N TRP A 169 -8.53 21.37 13.29
CA TRP A 169 -8.77 22.53 14.19
C TRP A 169 -8.30 22.28 15.61
N ALA A 170 -8.40 21.04 16.12
CA ALA A 170 -7.95 20.66 17.45
C ALA A 170 -6.44 20.80 17.64
N ASN A 171 -5.65 20.87 16.56
CA ASN A 171 -4.19 21.00 16.62
C ASN A 171 -3.74 22.45 16.94
N GLY A 172 -4.64 23.43 16.91
CA GLY A 172 -4.31 24.84 17.22
C GLY A 172 -3.60 25.59 16.09
N GLU A 173 -3.47 25.00 14.90
CA GLU A 173 -2.77 25.55 13.72
C GLU A 173 -3.75 26.14 12.68
N GLU A 174 -4.96 26.55 13.10
CA GLU A 174 -6.00 27.12 12.23
C GLU A 174 -6.33 26.23 11.01
N ASN A 175 -6.27 24.91 11.17
CA ASN A 175 -6.47 23.93 10.11
C ASN A 175 -5.51 24.07 8.92
N ARG A 176 -4.32 24.65 9.11
CA ARG A 176 -3.30 24.88 8.06
C ARG A 176 -2.25 23.78 7.98
N ASP A 177 -2.08 23.01 9.04
CA ASP A 177 -1.15 21.90 9.17
C ASP A 177 -1.61 20.63 8.44
N GLY A 178 -0.72 19.65 8.31
CA GLY A 178 -0.98 18.40 7.61
C GLY A 178 -0.97 18.53 6.07
N HIS A 179 -1.16 17.41 5.41
CA HIS A 179 -1.17 17.38 3.94
C HIS A 179 -2.41 18.05 3.37
N ARG A 180 -2.25 18.79 2.28
CA ARG A 180 -3.36 19.40 1.53
C ARG A 180 -4.00 18.39 0.58
N ASP A 181 -3.17 17.65 -0.15
CA ASP A 181 -3.60 16.71 -1.19
C ASP A 181 -3.61 15.29 -0.62
N ASN A 182 -4.74 14.90 0.00
CA ASN A 182 -4.91 13.56 0.57
C ASN A 182 -5.34 12.52 -0.48
N PHE A 183 -5.76 12.97 -1.68
CA PHE A 183 -6.39 12.13 -2.69
C PHE A 183 -7.53 11.27 -2.13
N SER A 184 -8.24 11.82 -1.15
CA SER A 184 -9.36 11.18 -0.47
C SER A 184 -10.69 11.43 -1.18
N TRP A 185 -11.70 10.65 -0.81
CA TRP A 185 -13.06 10.86 -1.29
C TRP A 185 -14.08 10.46 -0.23
N ASN A 186 -14.89 11.41 0.21
CA ASN A 186 -15.89 11.21 1.26
C ASN A 186 -17.09 10.34 0.84
N CYS A 187 -17.07 9.76 -0.36
CA CYS A 187 -18.17 8.97 -0.93
C CYS A 187 -19.52 9.72 -1.05
N GLY A 188 -19.45 11.05 -1.11
CA GLY A 188 -20.62 11.93 -1.28
C GLY A 188 -21.18 12.51 0.02
N TRP A 189 -20.54 12.29 1.17
CA TRP A 189 -20.95 12.84 2.45
C TRP A 189 -19.74 13.06 3.38
N GLU A 190 -19.58 14.24 3.95
CA GLU A 190 -18.45 14.55 4.82
C GLU A 190 -18.67 14.03 6.25
N GLY A 191 -17.80 13.13 6.72
CA GLY A 191 -17.92 12.49 8.03
C GLY A 191 -19.12 11.54 8.17
N ASP A 192 -19.38 11.08 9.40
CA ASP A 192 -20.41 10.06 9.67
C ASP A 192 -21.75 10.64 10.13
N VAL A 193 -21.75 11.87 10.65
CA VAL A 193 -22.96 12.47 11.23
C VAL A 193 -24.03 12.65 10.16
N GLY A 194 -25.12 11.88 10.27
CA GLY A 194 -26.23 11.92 9.33
C GLY A 194 -25.97 11.29 7.97
N ALA A 195 -24.84 10.56 7.81
CA ALA A 195 -24.48 9.91 6.55
C ALA A 195 -25.53 8.87 6.14
N PRO A 196 -26.01 8.89 4.88
CA PRO A 196 -26.94 7.88 4.38
C PRO A 196 -26.34 6.46 4.42
N ALA A 197 -27.14 5.44 4.67
CA ALA A 197 -26.68 4.04 4.70
C ALA A 197 -25.99 3.59 3.42
N ALA A 198 -26.40 4.12 2.26
CA ALA A 198 -25.74 3.84 0.98
C ALA A 198 -24.30 4.37 0.92
N VAL A 199 -24.05 5.55 1.51
CA VAL A 199 -22.73 6.15 1.62
C VAL A 199 -21.84 5.30 2.54
N LEU A 200 -22.33 4.93 3.72
CA LEU A 200 -21.58 4.09 4.67
C LEU A 200 -21.22 2.72 4.05
N ARG A 201 -22.12 2.13 3.28
CA ARG A 201 -21.84 0.89 2.54
C ARG A 201 -20.76 1.09 1.49
N LEU A 202 -20.83 2.18 0.73
CA LEU A 202 -19.82 2.50 -0.29
C LEU A 202 -18.45 2.74 0.34
N ARG A 203 -18.36 3.41 1.49
CA ARG A 203 -17.10 3.57 2.25
C ARG A 203 -16.47 2.23 2.62
N ARG A 204 -17.26 1.30 3.14
CA ARG A 204 -16.80 -0.05 3.47
C ARG A 204 -16.30 -0.79 2.23
N GLN A 205 -17.02 -0.70 1.11
CA GLN A 205 -16.59 -1.28 -0.16
C GLN A 205 -15.27 -0.69 -0.65
N GLN A 206 -15.10 0.62 -0.61
CA GLN A 206 -13.86 1.30 -1.01
C GLN A 206 -12.70 0.96 -0.06
N ALA A 207 -12.93 0.86 1.24
CA ALA A 207 -11.92 0.39 2.19
C ALA A 207 -11.49 -1.06 1.90
N LYS A 208 -12.42 -1.96 1.51
CA LYS A 208 -12.10 -3.31 1.04
C LYS A 208 -11.26 -3.27 -0.25
N ASN A 209 -11.56 -2.36 -1.18
CA ASN A 209 -10.79 -2.19 -2.41
C ASN A 209 -9.35 -1.76 -2.12
N PHE A 210 -9.12 -0.82 -1.19
CA PHE A 210 -7.78 -0.46 -0.73
C PHE A 210 -7.03 -1.65 -0.14
N CYS A 211 -7.67 -2.41 0.76
CA CYS A 211 -7.11 -3.63 1.32
C CYS A 211 -6.71 -4.63 0.23
N CYS A 212 -7.60 -4.88 -0.74
CA CYS A 212 -7.30 -5.77 -1.87
C CYS A 212 -6.09 -5.31 -2.67
N LEU A 213 -6.03 -4.03 -3.06
CA LEU A 213 -4.93 -3.51 -3.90
C LEU A 213 -3.59 -3.58 -3.18
N VAL A 214 -3.54 -3.33 -1.87
CA VAL A 214 -2.31 -3.49 -1.07
C VAL A 214 -1.91 -4.97 -0.96
N MET A 215 -2.86 -5.87 -0.70
CA MET A 215 -2.58 -7.29 -0.48
C MET A 215 -2.32 -8.08 -1.77
N LEU A 216 -2.86 -7.65 -2.91
CA LEU A 216 -2.66 -8.30 -4.21
C LEU A 216 -1.42 -7.81 -4.95
N ALA A 217 -0.88 -6.65 -4.61
CA ALA A 217 0.31 -6.10 -5.24
C ALA A 217 1.58 -6.88 -4.91
N ASN A 218 2.48 -7.03 -5.87
CA ASN A 218 3.84 -7.49 -5.61
C ASN A 218 4.58 -6.44 -4.78
N GLY A 219 5.29 -6.86 -3.74
CA GLY A 219 5.97 -5.97 -2.79
C GLY A 219 5.65 -6.31 -1.34
N THR A 220 6.06 -5.45 -0.41
CA THR A 220 5.83 -5.60 1.02
C THR A 220 4.62 -4.78 1.45
N PRO A 221 3.50 -5.40 1.85
CA PRO A 221 2.32 -4.68 2.29
C PRO A 221 2.53 -4.04 3.67
N MET A 222 2.03 -2.83 3.85
CA MET A 222 1.96 -2.13 5.13
C MET A 222 0.58 -1.50 5.31
N PHE A 223 0.07 -1.50 6.53
CA PHE A 223 -1.14 -0.80 6.94
C PHE A 223 -0.95 -0.21 8.34
N CYS A 224 -1.72 0.79 8.68
CA CYS A 224 -1.70 1.40 10.00
C CYS A 224 -2.55 0.60 10.97
N ALA A 225 -2.13 0.52 12.24
CA ALA A 225 -2.94 -0.11 13.29
C ALA A 225 -4.30 0.58 13.40
N GLY A 226 -5.37 -0.22 13.42
CA GLY A 226 -6.74 0.27 13.43
C GLY A 226 -7.41 0.29 12.05
N ASP A 227 -6.66 0.22 10.95
CA ASP A 227 -7.24 0.13 9.60
C ASP A 227 -8.13 -1.10 9.47
N GLU A 228 -7.72 -2.21 10.06
CA GLU A 228 -8.40 -3.50 10.03
C GLU A 228 -9.79 -3.51 10.69
N PHE A 229 -10.11 -2.47 11.47
CA PHE A 229 -11.44 -2.27 12.05
C PHE A 229 -12.00 -0.86 11.83
N LEU A 230 -11.47 -0.14 10.80
CA LEU A 230 -11.98 1.15 10.37
C LEU A 230 -11.87 2.24 11.46
N ASN A 231 -10.74 2.30 12.18
CA ASN A 231 -10.45 3.38 13.11
C ASN A 231 -10.46 4.74 12.40
N THR A 232 -10.90 5.79 13.08
CA THR A 232 -11.00 7.14 12.55
C THR A 232 -10.27 8.15 13.43
N GLN A 233 -9.69 9.16 12.83
CA GLN A 233 -9.18 10.37 13.46
C GLN A 233 -10.15 11.56 13.27
N PHE A 234 -11.41 11.25 12.88
CA PHE A 234 -12.45 12.24 12.62
C PHE A 234 -12.06 13.30 11.57
N GLY A 235 -11.28 12.87 10.57
CA GLY A 235 -10.78 13.76 9.52
C GLY A 235 -9.57 14.61 9.93
N ASN A 236 -8.99 14.40 11.10
CA ASN A 236 -7.68 14.99 11.43
C ASN A 236 -6.58 14.18 10.74
N ASN A 237 -5.87 14.81 9.79
CA ASN A 237 -4.81 14.14 9.04
C ASN A 237 -3.40 14.43 9.57
N ASN A 238 -3.29 15.02 10.78
CA ASN A 238 -2.01 15.34 11.41
C ASN A 238 -2.10 15.33 12.96
N PRO A 239 -2.46 14.21 13.59
CA PRO A 239 -2.80 14.16 15.00
C PRO A 239 -1.57 14.18 15.96
N TYR A 240 -0.42 14.68 15.52
CA TYR A 240 0.87 14.61 16.23
C TYR A 240 0.84 15.16 17.66
N CYS A 241 -0.03 16.14 17.93
CA CYS A 241 -0.14 16.79 19.25
C CYS A 241 -1.39 16.36 20.02
N GLN A 242 -2.11 15.33 19.58
CA GLN A 242 -3.33 14.85 20.22
C GLN A 242 -3.01 13.64 21.11
N ASP A 243 -3.44 13.71 22.38
CA ASP A 243 -3.43 12.60 23.32
C ASP A 243 -4.86 12.39 23.85
N ASN A 244 -5.76 12.04 22.94
CA ASN A 244 -7.19 11.89 23.18
C ASN A 244 -7.81 10.96 22.11
N GLU A 245 -9.15 10.92 22.04
CA GLU A 245 -9.92 10.11 21.10
C GLU A 245 -9.58 10.34 19.62
N ILE A 246 -8.94 11.46 19.26
CA ILE A 246 -8.51 11.70 17.87
C ILE A 246 -7.37 10.75 17.48
N SER A 247 -6.43 10.49 18.40
CA SER A 247 -5.26 9.64 18.11
C SER A 247 -5.33 8.25 18.72
N TRP A 248 -6.22 8.04 19.71
CA TRP A 248 -6.36 6.73 20.32
C TRP A 248 -7.08 5.74 19.41
N LEU A 249 -6.77 4.44 19.57
CA LEU A 249 -7.52 3.38 18.91
C LEU A 249 -8.85 3.14 19.65
N ASP A 250 -9.95 3.33 18.95
CA ASP A 250 -11.28 3.02 19.48
C ASP A 250 -11.60 1.53 19.29
N TRP A 251 -11.35 0.75 20.34
CA TRP A 251 -11.59 -0.71 20.33
C TRP A 251 -13.07 -1.09 20.21
N GLN A 252 -14.01 -0.16 20.48
CA GLN A 252 -15.43 -0.42 20.21
C GLN A 252 -15.69 -0.59 18.72
N ARG A 253 -14.93 0.09 17.87
CA ARG A 253 -15.04 -0.05 16.41
C ARG A 253 -14.67 -1.45 15.92
N LEU A 254 -13.85 -2.20 16.65
CA LEU A 254 -13.61 -3.62 16.33
C LEU A 254 -14.89 -4.45 16.46
N GLU A 255 -15.66 -4.19 17.53
CA GLU A 255 -16.94 -4.86 17.74
C GLU A 255 -17.98 -4.47 16.68
N ASP A 256 -18.05 -3.18 16.37
CA ASP A 256 -19.01 -2.60 15.42
C ASP A 256 -18.69 -2.98 13.97
N ASN A 257 -17.42 -3.27 13.67
CA ASN A 257 -16.91 -3.56 12.34
C ASN A 257 -16.32 -4.98 12.22
N ARG A 258 -16.82 -5.95 12.98
CA ARG A 258 -16.36 -7.36 12.95
C ARG A 258 -16.37 -7.97 11.55
N ASP A 259 -17.32 -7.59 10.73
CA ASP A 259 -17.43 -8.02 9.34
C ASP A 259 -16.25 -7.52 8.48
N PHE A 260 -15.86 -6.26 8.65
CA PHE A 260 -14.70 -5.69 7.97
C PHE A 260 -13.39 -6.29 8.51
N HIS A 261 -13.24 -6.43 9.82
CA HIS A 261 -12.08 -7.09 10.44
C HIS A 261 -11.92 -8.53 9.93
N ARG A 262 -13.04 -9.27 9.82
CA ARG A 262 -13.02 -10.60 9.21
C ARG A 262 -12.48 -10.56 7.77
N PHE A 263 -12.98 -9.63 6.94
CA PHE A 263 -12.51 -9.47 5.57
C PHE A 263 -11.00 -9.18 5.53
N PHE A 264 -10.54 -8.22 6.31
CA PHE A 264 -9.13 -7.81 6.37
C PHE A 264 -8.22 -8.97 6.82
N SER A 265 -8.61 -9.67 7.87
CA SER A 265 -7.90 -10.85 8.39
C SER A 265 -7.81 -11.96 7.32
N LYS A 266 -8.90 -12.23 6.61
CA LYS A 266 -8.91 -13.22 5.51
C LYS A 266 -8.07 -12.78 4.32
N MET A 267 -7.98 -11.49 4.00
CA MET A 267 -7.09 -10.97 2.96
C MET A 267 -5.61 -11.17 3.31
N ILE A 268 -5.24 -10.99 4.58
CA ILE A 268 -3.89 -11.32 5.05
C ILE A 268 -3.62 -12.82 4.90
N ALA A 269 -4.56 -13.66 5.32
CA ALA A 269 -4.45 -15.11 5.19
C ALA A 269 -4.34 -15.53 3.71
N PHE A 270 -5.16 -14.94 2.84
CA PHE A 270 -5.13 -15.16 1.39
C PHE A 270 -3.76 -14.83 0.82
N ARG A 271 -3.20 -13.66 1.11
CA ARG A 271 -1.85 -13.31 0.64
C ARG A 271 -0.79 -14.29 1.14
N LYS A 272 -0.86 -14.70 2.40
CA LYS A 272 0.09 -15.65 3.00
C LYS A 272 -0.01 -17.05 2.41
N SER A 273 -1.19 -17.45 1.93
CA SER A 273 -1.41 -18.76 1.29
C SER A 273 -1.04 -18.76 -0.19
N HIS A 274 -0.77 -17.60 -0.80
CA HIS A 274 -0.39 -17.47 -2.21
C HIS A 274 1.03 -16.90 -2.36
N PRO A 275 2.08 -17.75 -2.36
CA PRO A 275 3.48 -17.34 -2.54
C PRO A 275 3.70 -16.50 -3.80
N THR A 276 2.92 -16.73 -4.86
CA THR A 276 2.97 -15.97 -6.10
C THR A 276 2.78 -14.46 -5.91
N LEU A 277 2.00 -14.05 -4.91
CA LEU A 277 1.80 -12.63 -4.56
C LEU A 277 2.95 -12.05 -3.71
N ALA A 278 3.70 -12.91 -2.98
CA ALA A 278 4.67 -12.50 -1.97
C ALA A 278 6.11 -12.86 -2.32
N ARG A 279 6.39 -13.19 -3.57
CA ARG A 279 7.70 -13.60 -4.02
C ARG A 279 8.70 -12.45 -4.10
N SER A 280 10.01 -12.79 -4.04
CA SER A 280 11.10 -11.81 -4.02
C SER A 280 11.47 -11.25 -5.41
N ARG A 281 10.83 -11.69 -6.48
CA ARG A 281 11.11 -11.29 -7.87
C ARG A 281 9.87 -10.69 -8.54
N PHE A 282 10.06 -9.88 -9.56
CA PHE A 282 8.97 -9.38 -10.39
C PHE A 282 8.25 -10.53 -11.11
N TRP A 283 6.99 -10.30 -11.47
CA TRP A 283 6.15 -11.33 -12.11
C TRP A 283 6.58 -11.69 -13.53
N ARG A 284 7.18 -10.74 -14.25
CA ARG A 284 7.69 -10.92 -15.62
C ARG A 284 6.66 -11.63 -16.51
N GLU A 285 7.02 -12.77 -17.11
CA GLU A 285 6.18 -13.56 -18.01
C GLU A 285 5.01 -14.25 -17.30
N ASP A 286 5.03 -14.34 -15.96
CA ASP A 286 3.97 -14.98 -15.19
C ASP A 286 2.70 -14.12 -15.10
N VAL A 287 2.78 -12.81 -15.38
CA VAL A 287 1.62 -11.93 -15.43
C VAL A 287 1.16 -11.66 -16.86
N ARG A 288 -0.15 -11.67 -17.07
CA ARG A 288 -0.79 -11.20 -18.32
C ARG A 288 -1.87 -10.20 -17.98
N TRP A 289 -1.75 -9.04 -18.53
CA TRP A 289 -2.67 -7.93 -18.31
C TRP A 289 -3.80 -7.94 -19.34
N HIS A 290 -5.00 -7.60 -18.90
CA HIS A 290 -6.23 -7.57 -19.68
C HIS A 290 -7.08 -6.37 -19.28
N GLY A 291 -8.04 -6.00 -20.13
CA GLY A 291 -9.13 -5.09 -19.78
C GLY A 291 -10.39 -5.87 -19.37
N THR A 292 -11.55 -5.37 -19.78
CA THR A 292 -12.82 -6.11 -19.67
C THR A 292 -12.85 -7.32 -20.63
N GLY A 293 -12.09 -7.26 -21.73
CA GLY A 293 -11.80 -8.34 -22.69
C GLY A 293 -10.31 -8.66 -22.71
N ALA A 294 -9.81 -9.04 -23.89
CA ALA A 294 -8.41 -9.42 -24.07
C ALA A 294 -7.46 -8.24 -23.96
N ASP A 295 -7.83 -7.11 -24.57
CA ASP A 295 -6.99 -5.92 -24.67
C ASP A 295 -7.26 -4.97 -23.49
N ILE A 296 -6.19 -4.30 -23.02
CA ILE A 296 -6.29 -3.29 -21.98
C ILE A 296 -6.76 -1.99 -22.62
N ASP A 297 -7.77 -1.38 -22.05
CA ASP A 297 -8.15 -0.01 -22.38
C ASP A 297 -7.29 0.98 -21.60
N MET A 298 -6.36 1.63 -22.30
CA MET A 298 -5.45 2.64 -21.75
C MET A 298 -5.96 4.06 -21.99
N SER A 299 -7.22 4.23 -22.41
CA SER A 299 -7.82 5.55 -22.58
C SER A 299 -7.86 6.31 -21.26
N PHE A 300 -7.91 7.62 -21.33
CA PHE A 300 -7.93 8.50 -20.17
C PHE A 300 -9.15 8.27 -19.26
N GLU A 301 -10.27 7.86 -19.86
CA GLU A 301 -11.54 7.58 -19.18
C GLU A 301 -11.63 6.18 -18.58
N SER A 302 -10.71 5.29 -18.93
CA SER A 302 -10.74 3.91 -18.47
C SER A 302 -10.44 3.78 -16.97
N HIS A 303 -11.21 2.91 -16.31
CA HIS A 303 -11.06 2.54 -14.90
C HIS A 303 -11.09 1.03 -14.70
N GLN A 304 -10.97 0.26 -15.80
CA GLN A 304 -11.09 -1.19 -15.80
C GLN A 304 -9.73 -1.83 -16.05
N LEU A 305 -9.41 -2.82 -15.25
CA LEU A 305 -8.17 -3.58 -15.36
C LEU A 305 -8.42 -5.02 -14.93
N ALA A 306 -7.81 -5.98 -15.63
CA ALA A 306 -7.72 -7.34 -15.15
C ALA A 306 -6.32 -7.90 -15.36
N PHE A 307 -5.94 -8.90 -14.58
CA PHE A 307 -4.71 -9.63 -14.80
C PHE A 307 -4.85 -11.09 -14.39
N TYR A 308 -4.19 -11.92 -15.17
CA TYR A 308 -3.93 -13.32 -14.85
C TYR A 308 -2.52 -13.44 -14.27
N LEU A 309 -2.37 -14.19 -13.20
CA LEU A 309 -1.08 -14.49 -12.59
C LEU A 309 -0.89 -16.00 -12.52
N ASP A 310 0.13 -16.49 -13.21
CA ASP A 310 0.50 -17.89 -13.27
C ASP A 310 1.21 -18.33 -11.99
N GLY A 311 0.64 -19.28 -11.28
CA GLY A 311 1.18 -19.79 -10.00
C GLY A 311 2.23 -20.89 -10.16
N ALA A 312 2.52 -21.36 -11.39
CA ALA A 312 3.39 -22.53 -11.60
C ALA A 312 4.77 -22.38 -10.99
N ALA A 313 5.37 -21.22 -11.13
CA ALA A 313 6.73 -20.96 -10.69
C ALA A 313 6.91 -21.05 -9.18
N GLU A 314 5.83 -20.88 -8.41
CA GLU A 314 5.82 -20.93 -6.94
C GLU A 314 5.06 -22.15 -6.39
N ASN A 315 4.67 -23.11 -7.23
CA ASN A 315 3.78 -24.23 -6.90
C ASN A 315 2.46 -23.78 -6.26
N ASP A 316 1.93 -22.66 -6.72
CA ASP A 316 0.73 -22.00 -6.23
C ASP A 316 -0.44 -22.19 -7.18
N ALA A 317 -1.64 -21.82 -6.75
CA ALA A 317 -2.81 -21.67 -7.59
C ALA A 317 -2.62 -20.53 -8.59
N ASP A 318 -3.31 -20.60 -9.72
CA ASP A 318 -3.43 -19.46 -10.61
C ASP A 318 -4.44 -18.47 -10.08
N LEU A 319 -4.15 -17.18 -10.24
CA LEU A 319 -5.03 -16.10 -9.84
C LEU A 319 -5.51 -15.33 -11.07
N TYR A 320 -6.75 -14.88 -11.05
CA TYR A 320 -7.29 -13.94 -12.03
C TYR A 320 -8.01 -12.83 -11.28
N VAL A 321 -7.51 -11.61 -11.40
CA VAL A 321 -8.04 -10.43 -10.71
C VAL A 321 -8.73 -9.53 -11.72
N MET A 322 -9.93 -9.10 -11.41
CA MET A 322 -10.73 -8.15 -12.17
C MET A 322 -11.02 -6.93 -11.30
N ILE A 323 -10.77 -5.74 -11.82
CA ILE A 323 -10.90 -4.47 -11.11
C ILE A 323 -11.80 -3.55 -11.93
N ASN A 324 -12.95 -3.22 -11.39
CA ASN A 324 -13.82 -2.19 -11.90
C ASN A 324 -13.75 -0.96 -11.00
N GLY A 325 -12.85 -0.02 -11.29
CA GLY A 325 -12.72 1.25 -10.56
C GLY A 325 -13.79 2.28 -10.92
N GLY A 326 -14.56 2.07 -12.00
CA GLY A 326 -15.66 2.91 -12.43
C GLY A 326 -16.91 2.73 -11.57
N TRP A 327 -17.87 3.61 -11.73
CA TRP A 327 -19.12 3.59 -10.95
C TRP A 327 -20.24 2.75 -11.59
N GLN A 328 -20.13 2.42 -12.88
CA GLN A 328 -21.09 1.56 -13.57
C GLN A 328 -20.68 0.09 -13.48
N GLN A 329 -21.70 -0.80 -13.50
CA GLN A 329 -21.47 -2.22 -13.66
C GLN A 329 -20.78 -2.51 -14.99
N GLN A 330 -19.82 -3.44 -14.99
CA GLN A 330 -19.05 -3.84 -16.18
C GLN A 330 -19.04 -5.37 -16.33
N THR A 331 -19.11 -5.84 -17.56
CA THR A 331 -18.93 -7.26 -17.86
C THR A 331 -17.49 -7.53 -18.25
N PHE A 332 -16.85 -8.43 -17.53
CA PHE A 332 -15.50 -8.91 -17.82
C PHE A 332 -15.57 -10.31 -18.43
N THR A 333 -14.73 -10.55 -19.41
CA THR A 333 -14.59 -11.88 -20.05
C THR A 333 -13.29 -12.52 -19.59
N LEU A 334 -13.37 -13.66 -18.91
CA LEU A 334 -12.21 -14.45 -18.48
C LEU A 334 -11.38 -14.90 -19.68
N GLN A 335 -10.13 -14.48 -19.76
CA GLN A 335 -9.21 -14.77 -20.88
C GLN A 335 -8.47 -16.11 -20.70
N GLN A 336 -8.95 -16.97 -19.83
CA GLN A 336 -8.43 -18.30 -19.55
C GLN A 336 -9.49 -19.39 -19.84
N PRO A 337 -9.12 -20.66 -20.01
CA PRO A 337 -10.10 -21.75 -20.03
C PRO A 337 -10.97 -21.73 -18.78
N LEU A 338 -12.29 -21.92 -18.93
CA LEU A 338 -13.27 -21.79 -17.86
C LEU A 338 -13.08 -22.79 -16.71
N SER A 339 -12.56 -23.96 -17.02
CA SER A 339 -12.50 -25.08 -16.05
C SER A 339 -11.65 -24.77 -14.81
N GLY A 340 -12.20 -25.06 -13.66
CA GLY A 340 -11.51 -25.03 -12.37
C GLY A 340 -11.48 -23.67 -11.65
N TRP A 341 -11.91 -22.60 -12.28
CA TRP A 341 -11.96 -21.29 -11.65
C TRP A 341 -13.10 -21.18 -10.63
N ARG A 342 -12.81 -20.52 -9.52
CA ARG A 342 -13.75 -20.25 -8.42
C ARG A 342 -13.61 -18.81 -7.96
N ARG A 343 -14.74 -18.13 -7.67
CA ARG A 343 -14.73 -16.75 -7.19
C ARG A 343 -14.59 -16.74 -5.67
N VAL A 344 -13.42 -16.34 -5.20
CA VAL A 344 -13.05 -16.33 -3.76
C VAL A 344 -13.29 -14.97 -3.13
N ILE A 345 -13.01 -13.87 -3.85
CA ILE A 345 -13.17 -12.50 -3.35
C ILE A 345 -14.07 -11.72 -4.28
N ASP A 346 -14.96 -10.90 -3.69
CA ASP A 346 -15.83 -9.98 -4.40
C ASP A 346 -16.22 -8.81 -3.47
N THR A 347 -15.54 -7.68 -3.60
CA THR A 347 -15.72 -6.52 -2.72
C THR A 347 -17.08 -5.82 -2.90
N GLY A 348 -17.79 -6.09 -3.99
CA GLY A 348 -19.14 -5.60 -4.22
C GLY A 348 -20.19 -6.31 -3.38
N ARG A 349 -19.83 -7.39 -2.68
CA ARG A 349 -20.73 -8.16 -1.84
C ARG A 349 -20.63 -7.81 -0.37
N ASP A 350 -21.75 -7.96 0.32
CA ASP A 350 -21.77 -7.88 1.76
C ASP A 350 -21.12 -9.12 2.41
N SER A 351 -20.63 -8.98 3.63
CA SER A 351 -20.15 -10.10 4.44
C SER A 351 -21.32 -11.07 4.74
N PRO A 352 -21.07 -12.40 4.74
CA PRO A 352 -19.79 -13.09 4.54
C PRO A 352 -19.43 -13.39 3.08
N GLY A 353 -20.25 -12.97 2.11
CA GLY A 353 -20.09 -13.28 0.68
C GLY A 353 -18.94 -12.55 -0.01
N ASP A 354 -18.32 -11.59 0.65
CA ASP A 354 -17.24 -10.76 0.15
C ASP A 354 -15.87 -11.48 0.04
N ILE A 355 -15.64 -12.46 0.93
CA ILE A 355 -14.47 -13.35 0.88
C ILE A 355 -14.82 -14.72 1.46
N LEU A 356 -14.61 -15.76 0.66
CA LEU A 356 -14.98 -17.13 0.95
C LEU A 356 -13.75 -18.05 0.95
N GLU A 357 -13.85 -19.18 1.64
CA GLU A 357 -12.87 -20.24 1.48
C GLU A 357 -13.06 -20.91 0.11
N LEU A 358 -11.95 -21.32 -0.50
CA LEU A 358 -12.01 -21.95 -1.83
C LEU A 358 -12.93 -23.17 -1.87
N ALA A 359 -12.97 -23.96 -0.80
CA ALA A 359 -13.82 -25.14 -0.69
C ALA A 359 -15.33 -24.81 -0.72
N ASP A 360 -15.69 -23.62 -0.24
CA ASP A 360 -17.09 -23.17 -0.12
C ASP A 360 -17.61 -22.50 -1.40
N THR A 361 -16.75 -22.36 -2.44
CA THR A 361 -17.11 -21.67 -3.68
C THR A 361 -17.41 -22.67 -4.79
N PRO A 362 -18.52 -22.51 -5.55
CA PRO A 362 -18.80 -23.32 -6.72
C PRO A 362 -17.84 -22.97 -7.88
N PRO A 363 -17.56 -23.91 -8.79
CA PRO A 363 -16.90 -23.60 -10.04
C PRO A 363 -17.69 -22.53 -10.84
N LEU A 364 -16.98 -21.71 -11.61
CA LEU A 364 -17.63 -20.74 -12.50
C LEU A 364 -18.44 -21.47 -13.58
N ALA A 365 -19.64 -20.95 -13.84
CA ALA A 365 -20.54 -21.45 -14.89
C ALA A 365 -20.34 -20.71 -16.23
N SER A 366 -19.75 -19.52 -16.23
CA SER A 366 -19.55 -18.67 -17.41
C SER A 366 -18.20 -18.00 -17.40
N LYS A 367 -17.67 -17.69 -18.59
CA LYS A 367 -16.52 -16.80 -18.74
C LYS A 367 -16.87 -15.33 -18.60
N GLU A 368 -18.12 -14.97 -18.74
CA GLU A 368 -18.63 -13.63 -18.55
C GLU A 368 -19.00 -13.42 -17.09
N LEU A 369 -18.40 -12.43 -16.46
CA LEU A 369 -18.66 -12.03 -15.08
C LEU A 369 -19.06 -10.57 -15.03
N SER A 370 -20.22 -10.31 -14.47
CA SER A 370 -20.67 -8.95 -14.22
C SER A 370 -20.12 -8.48 -12.86
N LEU A 371 -19.37 -7.38 -12.87
CA LEU A 371 -18.81 -6.73 -11.70
C LEU A 371 -19.57 -5.43 -11.44
N ASP A 372 -20.01 -5.26 -10.20
CA ASP A 372 -20.62 -4.01 -9.77
C ASP A 372 -19.61 -2.84 -9.87
N GLY A 373 -20.11 -1.62 -9.92
CA GLY A 373 -19.26 -0.44 -9.89
C GLY A 373 -18.38 -0.43 -8.62
N ARG A 374 -17.14 0.02 -8.76
CA ARG A 374 -16.17 0.15 -7.67
C ARG A 374 -15.92 -1.16 -6.92
N SER A 375 -15.75 -2.27 -7.66
CA SER A 375 -15.53 -3.58 -7.08
C SER A 375 -14.32 -4.30 -7.65
N ILE A 376 -13.78 -5.21 -6.85
CA ILE A 376 -12.67 -6.10 -7.20
C ILE A 376 -13.14 -7.53 -7.00
N VAL A 377 -12.91 -8.36 -8.02
CA VAL A 377 -13.18 -9.80 -7.97
C VAL A 377 -11.89 -10.57 -8.16
N VAL A 378 -11.66 -11.56 -7.31
CA VAL A 378 -10.53 -12.48 -7.43
C VAL A 378 -11.04 -13.90 -7.64
N LEU A 379 -10.55 -14.50 -8.71
CA LEU A 379 -10.76 -15.90 -9.03
C LEU A 379 -9.49 -16.69 -8.72
N VAL A 380 -9.67 -17.89 -8.23
CA VAL A 380 -8.59 -18.84 -7.93
C VAL A 380 -8.84 -20.12 -8.72
N ARG A 381 -7.79 -20.64 -9.35
CA ARG A 381 -7.78 -21.95 -9.99
C ARG A 381 -6.70 -22.82 -9.35
N PRO A 382 -7.07 -23.80 -8.50
CA PRO A 382 -6.13 -24.73 -7.93
C PRO A 382 -5.39 -25.51 -9.01
N ARG A 383 -4.11 -25.72 -8.83
CA ARG A 383 -3.33 -26.65 -9.65
C ARG A 383 -3.45 -28.04 -9.02
N ARG A 384 -3.52 -29.07 -9.86
CA ARG A 384 -3.41 -30.42 -9.37
C ARG A 384 -1.99 -30.61 -8.84
N PRO A 385 -1.80 -31.21 -7.65
CA PRO A 385 -0.46 -31.63 -7.27
C PRO A 385 0.13 -32.49 -8.38
N ALA A 386 1.38 -32.20 -8.72
CA ALA A 386 2.14 -32.93 -9.73
C ALA A 386 2.38 -34.39 -9.29
#